data_a7a0332e2fd9536463da7a6158c2112e
#
_entry.id   a7a0332e2fd9536463da7a6158c2112e
#
_cell.length_a   1.000
_cell.length_b   1.000
_cell.length_c   1.000
_cell.angle_alpha   90.00
_cell.angle_beta   90.00
_cell.angle_gamma   90.00
#
_symmetry.space_group_name_H-M   'P 1'
#
loop_
_entity.id
_entity.type
_entity.pdbx_description
1 polymer ?
#
loop_
_entity_poly.entity_id
_entity_poly.type
_entity_poly.pdbx_seq_one_letter_code
_entity_poly.pdbx_strand_id
1 'polypeptide(L)'
;MRTLPIILTLLCLSGIAQANCWQSAASRYHVDPLLLYAIAKVESGLNPRARNINTDGSQDIGLMQINSRHLPALAQFGITEQHLITQPCTSVMVGAWILAGFIREKGYGWQAVGAYNAGAKPDREARRSRYALAVWRCYGELLQQRELLQQRQQLARQTP
;
A
#
# COMPACT_ATOMS: atom_id res chain seq x y z
N MET A 1 -49.09 4.23 21.45
CA MET A 1 -48.16 3.35 20.76
C MET A 1 -47.04 4.24 20.24
N ARG A 2 -45.86 4.17 20.89
CA ARG A 2 -44.65 4.98 20.52
C ARG A 2 -43.72 4.06 19.72
N THR A 3 -43.57 4.32 18.42
CA THR A 3 -42.59 3.64 17.56
C THR A 3 -41.22 4.30 17.75
N LEU A 4 -40.27 3.61 18.37
CA LEU A 4 -38.86 4.00 18.40
C LEU A 4 -38.26 3.81 17.01
N PRO A 5 -37.49 4.77 16.45
CA PRO A 5 -36.75 4.56 15.23
C PRO A 5 -35.50 3.70 15.56
N ILE A 6 -35.36 2.59 14.85
CA ILE A 6 -34.15 1.78 14.81
C ILE A 6 -33.11 2.56 14.00
N ILE A 7 -32.17 3.25 14.66
CA ILE A 7 -30.99 3.82 14.03
C ILE A 7 -30.01 2.67 13.85
N LEU A 8 -29.98 2.13 12.64
CA LEU A 8 -29.06 1.08 12.22
C LEU A 8 -27.67 1.69 12.00
N THR A 9 -26.74 1.35 12.87
CA THR A 9 -25.33 1.71 12.79
C THR A 9 -24.64 1.00 11.62
N LEU A 10 -24.57 1.68 10.47
CA LEU A 10 -23.96 1.17 9.21
C LEU A 10 -22.48 1.60 9.02
N LEU A 11 -21.72 1.81 10.11
CA LEU A 11 -20.41 2.51 10.04
C LEU A 11 -19.17 1.61 10.18
N CYS A 12 -19.26 0.28 10.25
CA CYS A 12 -18.09 -0.59 10.50
C CYS A 12 -17.61 -1.47 9.35
N LEU A 13 -18.26 -1.47 8.17
CA LEU A 13 -17.91 -2.40 7.09
C LEU A 13 -16.70 -1.98 6.24
N SER A 14 -16.38 -0.69 6.18
CA SER A 14 -15.31 -0.17 5.32
C SER A 14 -13.89 -0.55 5.81
N GLY A 15 -13.68 -0.65 7.12
CA GLY A 15 -12.37 -0.97 7.70
C GLY A 15 -11.95 -2.42 7.50
N ILE A 16 -12.90 -3.34 7.54
CA ILE A 16 -12.63 -4.79 7.38
C ILE A 16 -12.26 -5.11 5.93
N ALA A 17 -12.92 -4.48 4.96
CA ALA A 17 -12.61 -4.68 3.55
C ALA A 17 -11.21 -4.20 3.17
N GLN A 18 -10.76 -3.06 3.72
CA GLN A 18 -9.39 -2.56 3.48
C GLN A 18 -8.31 -3.42 4.13
N ALA A 19 -8.50 -3.87 5.36
CA ALA A 19 -7.56 -4.77 6.04
C ALA A 19 -7.36 -6.08 5.24
N ASN A 20 -8.43 -6.58 4.61
CA ASN A 20 -8.38 -7.78 3.77
C ASN A 20 -7.57 -7.57 2.48
N CYS A 21 -7.58 -6.36 1.88
CA CYS A 21 -6.80 -6.08 0.66
C CYS A 21 -5.29 -6.20 0.88
N TRP A 22 -4.78 -5.64 1.98
CA TRP A 22 -3.36 -5.72 2.32
C TRP A 22 -2.91 -7.17 2.52
N GLN A 23 -3.71 -7.93 3.28
CA GLN A 23 -3.43 -9.33 3.53
C GLN A 23 -3.52 -10.18 2.26
N SER A 24 -4.52 -9.94 1.41
CA SER A 24 -4.70 -10.67 0.15
C SER A 24 -3.54 -10.42 -0.83
N ALA A 25 -3.10 -9.16 -0.97
CA ALA A 25 -1.96 -8.81 -1.80
C ALA A 25 -0.65 -9.38 -1.25
N ALA A 26 -0.46 -9.29 0.08
CA ALA A 26 0.69 -9.83 0.79
C ALA A 26 0.83 -11.35 0.58
N SER A 27 -0.25 -12.09 0.77
CA SER A 27 -0.28 -13.54 0.59
C SER A 27 0.00 -13.94 -0.87
N ARG A 28 -0.58 -13.20 -1.83
CA ARG A 28 -0.41 -13.50 -3.26
C ARG A 28 1.01 -13.29 -3.76
N TYR A 29 1.69 -12.26 -3.25
CA TYR A 29 3.01 -11.84 -3.74
C TYR A 29 4.14 -12.10 -2.73
N HIS A 30 3.85 -12.76 -1.61
CA HIS A 30 4.82 -13.08 -0.55
C HIS A 30 5.56 -11.85 -0.02
N VAL A 31 4.81 -10.78 0.25
CA VAL A 31 5.30 -9.50 0.77
C VAL A 31 4.63 -9.22 2.11
N ASP A 32 5.34 -8.57 3.04
CA ASP A 32 4.74 -8.15 4.31
C ASP A 32 3.61 -7.14 4.08
N PRO A 33 2.38 -7.36 4.58
CA PRO A 33 1.26 -6.44 4.43
C PRO A 33 1.53 -5.06 5.05
N LEU A 34 2.30 -5.01 6.15
CA LEU A 34 2.68 -3.75 6.79
C LEU A 34 3.68 -2.96 5.94
N LEU A 35 4.57 -3.64 5.21
CA LEU A 35 5.47 -3.01 4.24
C LEU A 35 4.67 -2.39 3.08
N LEU A 36 3.67 -3.08 2.53
CA LEU A 36 2.79 -2.52 1.51
C LEU A 36 2.05 -1.27 2.01
N TYR A 37 1.58 -1.30 3.24
CA TYR A 37 0.93 -0.15 3.88
C TYR A 37 1.91 1.02 4.07
N ALA A 38 3.15 0.76 4.51
CA ALA A 38 4.19 1.77 4.63
C ALA A 38 4.52 2.43 3.29
N ILE A 39 4.62 1.64 2.21
CA ILE A 39 4.79 2.16 0.84
C ILE A 39 3.63 3.08 0.48
N ALA A 40 2.38 2.66 0.62
CA ALA A 40 1.22 3.50 0.31
C ALA A 40 1.18 4.80 1.12
N LYS A 41 1.59 4.75 2.39
CA LYS A 41 1.68 5.93 3.26
C LYS A 41 2.75 6.91 2.77
N VAL A 42 3.89 6.41 2.30
CA VAL A 42 4.95 7.25 1.71
C VAL A 42 4.56 7.79 0.34
N GLU A 43 3.89 6.99 -0.50
CA GLU A 43 3.52 7.35 -1.87
C GLU A 43 2.42 8.41 -1.94
N SER A 44 1.35 8.23 -1.19
CA SER A 44 0.15 9.06 -1.33
C SER A 44 -0.41 9.61 -0.01
N GLY A 45 0.22 9.32 1.13
CA GLY A 45 -0.39 9.57 2.43
C GLY A 45 -1.70 8.79 2.64
N LEU A 46 -1.82 7.64 1.98
CA LEU A 46 -3.02 6.79 1.95
C LEU A 46 -4.20 7.44 1.19
N ASN A 47 -3.94 8.38 0.30
CA ASN A 47 -4.98 9.00 -0.52
C ASN A 47 -5.23 8.16 -1.80
N PRO A 48 -6.38 7.49 -1.97
CA PRO A 48 -6.66 6.68 -3.15
C PRO A 48 -6.85 7.51 -4.42
N ARG A 49 -7.06 8.82 -4.29
CA ARG A 49 -7.27 9.75 -5.42
C ARG A 49 -6.03 10.57 -5.75
N ALA A 50 -4.88 10.26 -5.12
CA ALA A 50 -3.64 10.97 -5.39
C ALA A 50 -3.23 10.84 -6.86
N ARG A 51 -2.76 11.95 -7.42
CA ARG A 51 -2.17 12.00 -8.77
C ARG A 51 -0.94 12.88 -8.73
N ASN A 52 0.10 12.46 -9.42
CA ASN A 52 1.31 13.23 -9.62
C ASN A 52 1.68 13.18 -11.10
N ILE A 53 2.12 14.31 -11.67
CA ILE A 53 2.59 14.38 -13.07
C ILE A 53 4.11 14.50 -13.03
N ASN A 54 4.76 13.55 -13.67
CA ASN A 54 6.22 13.50 -13.78
C ASN A 54 6.73 14.41 -14.90
N THR A 55 7.99 14.79 -14.82
CA THR A 55 8.65 15.66 -15.82
C THR A 55 8.69 15.05 -17.23
N ASP A 56 8.58 13.73 -17.34
CA ASP A 56 8.54 12.99 -18.60
C ASP A 56 7.11 12.77 -19.14
N GLY A 57 6.11 13.44 -18.55
CA GLY A 57 4.71 13.36 -18.92
C GLY A 57 3.97 12.11 -18.41
N SER A 58 4.66 11.16 -17.78
CA SER A 58 3.99 10.04 -17.11
C SER A 58 3.27 10.51 -15.84
N GLN A 59 2.28 9.74 -15.37
CA GLN A 59 1.54 10.05 -14.16
C GLN A 59 1.68 8.91 -13.17
N ASP A 60 1.72 9.27 -11.87
CA ASP A 60 1.61 8.31 -10.78
C ASP A 60 0.20 8.39 -10.20
N ILE A 61 -0.48 7.24 -10.07
CA ILE A 61 -1.92 7.15 -9.96
C ILE A 61 -2.32 6.39 -8.71
N GLY A 62 -3.21 7.00 -7.92
CA GLY A 62 -3.93 6.36 -6.83
C GLY A 62 -3.10 6.07 -5.59
N LEU A 63 -3.64 5.19 -4.74
CA LEU A 63 -3.13 4.87 -3.40
C LEU A 63 -1.65 4.46 -3.40
N MET A 64 -1.25 3.64 -4.37
CA MET A 64 0.11 3.09 -4.49
C MET A 64 0.96 3.83 -5.52
N GLN A 65 0.49 4.98 -6.04
CA GLN A 65 1.18 5.81 -7.04
C GLN A 65 1.71 4.99 -8.23
N ILE A 66 0.79 4.22 -8.82
CA ILE A 66 1.12 3.36 -9.97
C ILE A 66 1.42 4.23 -11.19
N ASN A 67 2.65 4.11 -11.73
CA ASN A 67 3.02 4.90 -12.90
C ASN A 67 2.21 4.47 -14.15
N SER A 68 1.73 5.45 -14.91
CA SER A 68 0.90 5.26 -16.10
C SER A 68 1.55 4.38 -17.18
N ARG A 69 2.86 4.21 -17.17
CA ARG A 69 3.59 3.29 -18.05
C ARG A 69 3.23 1.82 -17.84
N HIS A 70 2.64 1.48 -16.68
CA HIS A 70 2.13 0.13 -16.42
C HIS A 70 0.75 -0.12 -17.05
N LEU A 71 -0.01 0.92 -17.44
CA LEU A 71 -1.38 0.79 -17.95
C LEU A 71 -1.51 -0.16 -19.16
N PRO A 72 -0.59 -0.16 -20.16
CA PRO A 72 -0.69 -1.12 -21.27
C PRO A 72 -0.62 -2.58 -20.81
N ALA A 73 0.23 -2.91 -19.84
CA ALA A 73 0.31 -4.25 -19.28
C ALA A 73 -0.91 -4.57 -18.39
N LEU A 74 -1.42 -3.61 -17.66
CA LEU A 74 -2.59 -3.76 -16.78
C LEU A 74 -3.90 -3.93 -17.59
N ALA A 75 -3.99 -3.33 -18.77
CA ALA A 75 -5.15 -3.46 -19.67
C ALA A 75 -5.44 -4.92 -20.06
N GLN A 76 -4.41 -5.77 -20.14
CA GLN A 76 -4.57 -7.21 -20.41
C GLN A 76 -5.37 -7.94 -19.30
N PHE A 77 -5.43 -7.35 -18.11
CA PHE A 77 -6.20 -7.84 -16.97
C PHE A 77 -7.49 -7.04 -16.73
N GLY A 78 -7.89 -6.19 -17.68
CA GLY A 78 -9.05 -5.30 -17.56
C GLY A 78 -8.86 -4.17 -16.53
N ILE A 79 -7.64 -3.91 -16.08
CA ILE A 79 -7.34 -2.86 -15.10
C ILE A 79 -7.05 -1.56 -15.84
N THR A 80 -7.88 -0.54 -15.55
CA THR A 80 -7.77 0.81 -16.11
C THR A 80 -7.25 1.79 -15.05
N GLU A 81 -6.89 2.98 -15.49
CA GLU A 81 -6.57 4.10 -14.60
C GLU A 81 -7.69 4.38 -13.59
N GLN A 82 -8.95 4.35 -14.06
CA GLN A 82 -10.11 4.56 -13.20
C GLN A 82 -10.19 3.52 -12.07
N HIS A 83 -9.86 2.26 -12.33
CA HIS A 83 -9.81 1.23 -11.31
C HIS A 83 -8.75 1.53 -10.23
N LEU A 84 -7.58 2.06 -10.61
CA LEU A 84 -6.52 2.41 -9.67
C LEU A 84 -6.93 3.53 -8.69
N ILE A 85 -7.87 4.41 -9.10
CA ILE A 85 -8.36 5.54 -8.30
C ILE A 85 -9.57 5.15 -7.46
N THR A 86 -10.52 4.42 -8.05
CA THR A 86 -11.82 4.16 -7.40
C THR A 86 -11.86 2.86 -6.61
N GLN A 87 -10.88 1.98 -6.84
CA GLN A 87 -10.78 0.67 -6.19
C GLN A 87 -9.43 0.54 -5.46
N PRO A 88 -9.31 1.00 -4.21
CA PRO A 88 -8.05 0.97 -3.46
C PRO A 88 -7.42 -0.42 -3.42
N CYS A 89 -8.22 -1.48 -3.33
CA CYS A 89 -7.73 -2.87 -3.35
C CYS A 89 -7.03 -3.24 -4.66
N THR A 90 -7.52 -2.74 -5.79
CA THR A 90 -6.87 -2.93 -7.09
C THR A 90 -5.51 -2.21 -7.12
N SER A 91 -5.45 -0.98 -6.60
CA SER A 91 -4.18 -0.25 -6.48
C SER A 91 -3.17 -1.00 -5.60
N VAL A 92 -3.58 -1.52 -4.43
CA VAL A 92 -2.73 -2.33 -3.53
C VAL A 92 -2.22 -3.59 -4.23
N MET A 93 -3.09 -4.31 -4.92
CA MET A 93 -2.73 -5.54 -5.63
C MET A 93 -1.70 -5.28 -6.74
N VAL A 94 -1.89 -4.21 -7.51
CA VAL A 94 -0.95 -3.79 -8.57
C VAL A 94 0.37 -3.33 -7.97
N GLY A 95 0.35 -2.54 -6.88
CA GLY A 95 1.57 -2.13 -6.19
C GLY A 95 2.38 -3.32 -5.67
N ALA A 96 1.71 -4.31 -5.08
CA ALA A 96 2.35 -5.54 -4.62
C ALA A 96 2.95 -6.35 -5.78
N TRP A 97 2.27 -6.43 -6.93
CA TRP A 97 2.78 -7.05 -8.15
C TRP A 97 4.05 -6.36 -8.66
N ILE A 98 4.08 -5.03 -8.71
CA ILE A 98 5.26 -4.25 -9.11
C ILE A 98 6.43 -4.51 -8.15
N LEU A 99 6.17 -4.42 -6.84
CA LEU A 99 7.20 -4.68 -5.82
C LEU A 99 7.77 -6.11 -5.94
N ALA A 100 6.89 -7.10 -6.12
CA ALA A 100 7.32 -8.49 -6.34
C ALA A 100 8.18 -8.65 -7.60
N GLY A 101 7.95 -7.85 -8.64
CA GLY A 101 8.82 -7.77 -9.81
C GLY A 101 10.25 -7.37 -9.43
N PHE A 102 10.40 -6.32 -8.64
CA PHE A 102 11.71 -5.87 -8.17
C PHE A 102 12.34 -6.83 -7.15
N ILE A 103 11.55 -7.51 -6.33
CA ILE A 103 12.05 -8.55 -5.42
C ILE A 103 12.65 -9.73 -6.21
N ARG A 104 12.04 -10.14 -7.32
CA ARG A 104 12.60 -11.20 -8.19
C ARG A 104 13.92 -10.77 -8.84
N GLU A 105 14.06 -9.48 -9.16
CA GLU A 105 15.27 -8.96 -9.81
C GLU A 105 16.42 -8.72 -8.82
N LYS A 106 16.11 -8.20 -7.62
CA LYS A 106 17.12 -7.69 -6.68
C LYS A 106 17.22 -8.46 -5.35
N GLY A 107 16.39 -9.48 -5.17
CA GLY A 107 16.22 -10.14 -3.88
C GLY A 107 15.25 -9.39 -2.95
N TYR A 108 14.78 -10.10 -1.93
CA TYR A 108 13.88 -9.54 -0.91
C TYR A 108 14.68 -8.59 0.01
N GLY A 109 14.43 -7.28 -0.11
CA GLY A 109 15.16 -6.29 0.69
C GLY A 109 14.94 -4.86 0.26
N TRP A 110 15.64 -3.94 0.92
CA TRP A 110 15.48 -2.49 0.74
C TRP A 110 15.89 -2.00 -0.65
N GLN A 111 16.72 -2.74 -1.38
CA GLN A 111 17.04 -2.46 -2.78
C GLN A 111 15.81 -2.64 -3.69
N ALA A 112 15.00 -3.66 -3.47
CA ALA A 112 13.76 -3.85 -4.19
C ALA A 112 12.73 -2.77 -3.83
N VAL A 113 12.62 -2.41 -2.55
CA VAL A 113 11.77 -1.30 -2.08
C VAL A 113 12.19 0.01 -2.74
N GLY A 114 13.49 0.32 -2.77
CA GLY A 114 14.01 1.50 -3.45
C GLY A 114 13.70 1.53 -4.94
N ALA A 115 13.77 0.37 -5.60
CA ALA A 115 13.49 0.23 -7.03
C ALA A 115 12.01 0.44 -7.37
N TYR A 116 11.09 0.23 -6.42
CA TYR A 116 9.67 0.52 -6.58
C TYR A 116 9.43 1.95 -7.08
N ASN A 117 10.10 2.94 -6.48
CA ASN A 117 9.99 4.34 -6.87
C ASN A 117 10.96 4.74 -7.98
N ALA A 118 12.23 4.32 -7.88
CA ALA A 118 13.28 4.83 -8.75
C ALA A 118 13.59 3.95 -9.97
N GLY A 119 13.03 2.74 -10.01
CA GLY A 119 13.41 1.74 -11.01
C GLY A 119 14.77 1.11 -10.78
N ALA A 120 15.15 0.18 -11.66
CA ALA A 120 16.32 -0.67 -11.49
C ALA A 120 17.63 -0.10 -12.08
N LYS A 121 17.60 1.01 -12.82
CA LYS A 121 18.78 1.56 -13.53
C LYS A 121 19.93 1.91 -12.57
N PRO A 122 21.21 1.63 -12.93
CA PRO A 122 22.35 1.86 -12.05
C PRO A 122 22.53 3.33 -11.60
N ASP A 123 22.26 4.27 -12.47
CA ASP A 123 22.36 5.71 -12.25
C ASP A 123 21.36 6.27 -11.20
N ARG A 124 20.44 5.43 -10.72
CA ARG A 124 19.39 5.83 -9.76
C ARG A 124 19.61 5.35 -8.34
N GLU A 125 20.79 4.85 -8.00
CA GLU A 125 21.10 4.31 -6.67
C GLU A 125 20.80 5.29 -5.53
N ALA A 126 21.25 6.54 -5.64
CA ALA A 126 20.98 7.54 -4.63
C ALA A 126 19.49 7.83 -4.41
N ARG A 127 18.67 7.75 -5.49
CA ARG A 127 17.21 7.90 -5.41
C ARG A 127 16.59 6.68 -4.72
N ARG A 128 17.02 5.46 -5.09
CA ARG A 128 16.58 4.22 -4.44
C ARG A 128 16.83 4.25 -2.95
N SER A 129 18.03 4.61 -2.54
CA SER A 129 18.43 4.65 -1.13
C SER A 129 17.63 5.67 -0.32
N ARG A 130 17.37 6.86 -0.87
CA ARG A 130 16.53 7.87 -0.20
C ARG A 130 15.09 7.39 -0.01
N TYR A 131 14.51 6.80 -1.06
CA TYR A 131 13.15 6.28 -0.98
C TYR A 131 13.06 5.10 -0.01
N ALA A 132 13.97 4.12 -0.12
CA ALA A 132 14.03 2.99 0.78
C ALA A 132 14.15 3.43 2.25
N LEU A 133 14.95 4.46 2.55
CA LEU A 133 15.06 5.01 3.90
C LEU A 133 13.74 5.63 4.39
N ALA A 134 13.01 6.34 3.53
CA ALA A 134 11.71 6.90 3.88
C ALA A 134 10.69 5.79 4.24
N VAL A 135 10.62 4.76 3.42
CA VAL A 135 9.75 3.60 3.68
C VAL A 135 10.20 2.84 4.94
N TRP A 136 11.50 2.64 5.14
CA TRP A 136 12.06 1.97 6.32
C TRP A 136 11.66 2.67 7.63
N ARG A 137 11.77 4.00 7.67
CA ARG A 137 11.34 4.79 8.84
C ARG A 137 9.85 4.63 9.10
N CYS A 138 9.02 4.80 8.08
CA CYS A 138 7.58 4.63 8.19
C CYS A 138 7.20 3.20 8.65
N TYR A 139 7.83 2.19 8.09
CA TYR A 139 7.62 0.79 8.45
C TYR A 139 8.01 0.51 9.92
N GLY A 140 9.15 1.05 10.39
CA GLY A 140 9.60 0.94 11.78
C GLY A 140 8.60 1.56 12.77
N GLU A 141 8.08 2.75 12.48
CA GLU A 141 7.04 3.40 13.28
C GLU A 141 5.76 2.55 13.37
N LEU A 142 5.35 1.96 12.25
CA LEU A 142 4.17 1.09 12.21
C LEU A 142 4.37 -0.21 13.01
N LEU A 143 5.57 -0.78 12.98
CA LEU A 143 5.93 -1.95 13.80
C LEU A 143 5.79 -1.63 15.29
N GLN A 144 6.38 -0.51 15.74
CA GLN A 144 6.29 -0.07 17.13
C GLN A 144 4.83 0.16 17.56
N GLN A 145 4.03 0.81 16.71
CA GLN A 145 2.60 1.02 16.99
C GLN A 145 1.85 -0.31 17.15
N ARG A 146 2.13 -1.29 16.29
CA ARG A 146 1.53 -2.63 16.36
C ARG A 146 1.89 -3.33 17.68
N GLU A 147 3.15 -3.29 18.09
CA GLU A 147 3.62 -3.89 19.33
C GLU A 147 2.94 -3.26 20.56
N LEU A 148 2.87 -1.93 20.61
CA LEU A 148 2.20 -1.21 21.69
C LEU A 148 0.71 -1.58 21.79
N LEU A 149 0.02 -1.70 20.64
CA LEU A 149 -1.39 -2.12 20.62
C LEU A 149 -1.56 -3.55 21.14
N GLN A 150 -0.68 -4.47 20.74
CA GLN A 150 -0.70 -5.85 21.23
C GLN A 150 -0.46 -5.93 22.74
N GLN A 151 0.50 -5.18 23.26
CA GLN A 151 0.75 -5.11 24.71
C GLN A 151 -0.46 -4.58 25.48
N ARG A 152 -1.09 -3.50 25.01
CA ARG A 152 -2.31 -2.94 25.61
C ARG A 152 -3.45 -3.96 25.62
N GLN A 153 -3.64 -4.70 24.54
CA GLN A 153 -4.67 -5.74 24.45
C GLN A 153 -4.40 -6.90 25.42
N GLN A 154 -3.14 -7.30 25.58
CA GLN A 154 -2.76 -8.33 26.53
C GLN A 154 -3.03 -7.89 27.98
N LEU A 155 -2.63 -6.67 28.34
CA LEU A 155 -2.89 -6.10 29.68
C LEU A 155 -4.40 -6.02 29.96
N ALA A 156 -5.19 -5.56 29.00
CA ALA A 156 -6.66 -5.47 29.17
C ALA A 156 -7.33 -6.83 29.38
N ARG A 157 -6.75 -7.93 28.85
CA ARG A 157 -7.26 -9.29 29.06
C ARG A 157 -6.87 -9.87 30.41
N GLN A 158 -5.85 -9.32 31.08
CA GLN A 158 -5.34 -9.78 32.39
C GLN A 158 -5.97 -9.01 33.56
N THR A 159 -6.65 -7.90 33.27
CA THR A 159 -7.34 -7.10 34.28
C THR A 159 -8.78 -7.61 34.38
N PRO A 160 -9.17 -8.17 35.55
CA PRO A 160 -10.51 -8.76 35.81
C PRO A 160 -11.62 -7.71 35.74
#